data_a2c3e28e2e593d8a1604c20a0b74f047
#
_entry.id   a2c3e28e2e593d8a1604c20a0b74f047
#
_cell.length_a   1.000
_cell.length_b   1.000
_cell.length_c   1.000
_cell.angle_alpha   90.00
_cell.angle_beta   90.00
_cell.angle_gamma   90.00
#
_symmetry.space_group_name_H-M   'P 1'
#
loop_
_entity.id
_entity.type
_entity.pdbx_description
1 polymer ?
#
loop_
_entity_poly.entity_id
_entity_poly.type
_entity_poly.pdbx_seq_one_letter_code
_entity_poly.pdbx_strand_id
1 'polypeptide(L)'
;NRESISSELITADKMGGSMMKAHAAQVIISIARSLDDTKNQKATLAILKNRSGMAGEVFNGIKFNNGTCTISCDEVIDFDSALSYEAYAEAVKENQEDEFKKQALKAIRERNNLQNANQDEFSIY
;
A
#
# COMPACT_ATOMS: atom_id res chain seq x y z
N ASN A 1 5.10 -12.20 -9.51
CA ASN A 1 4.04 -13.03 -8.95
C ASN A 1 2.68 -12.31 -9.09
N ARG A 2 1.64 -13.02 -9.53
CA ARG A 2 0.30 -12.43 -9.74
C ARG A 2 -0.31 -11.86 -8.44
N GLU A 3 -0.02 -12.46 -7.30
CA GLU A 3 -0.48 -11.99 -5.99
C GLU A 3 0.14 -10.68 -5.54
N SER A 4 1.30 -10.31 -6.08
CA SER A 4 1.97 -9.05 -5.72
C SER A 4 1.47 -7.84 -6.49
N ILE A 5 0.65 -8.03 -7.54
CA ILE A 5 0.16 -6.93 -8.39
C ILE A 5 -0.77 -5.99 -7.62
N SER A 6 -1.51 -6.50 -6.64
CA SER A 6 -2.45 -5.73 -5.81
C SER A 6 -1.89 -5.37 -4.42
N SER A 7 -0.64 -5.73 -4.12
CA SER A 7 -0.04 -5.51 -2.81
C SER A 7 0.63 -4.15 -2.74
N GLU A 8 0.29 -3.36 -1.73
CA GLU A 8 0.98 -2.11 -1.42
C GLU A 8 2.41 -2.33 -0.91
N LEU A 9 2.70 -3.53 -0.42
CA LEU A 9 4.01 -3.96 0.02
C LEU A 9 4.30 -5.37 -0.47
N ILE A 10 5.47 -5.56 -1.06
CA ILE A 10 5.92 -6.87 -1.53
C ILE A 10 6.89 -7.44 -0.50
N THR A 11 6.56 -8.61 0.03
CA THR A 11 7.33 -9.34 1.03
C THR A 11 8.17 -10.46 0.41
N ALA A 12 9.16 -10.98 1.15
CA ALA A 12 10.08 -11.98 0.64
C ALA A 12 9.41 -13.31 0.26
N ASP A 13 8.29 -13.65 0.92
CA ASP A 13 7.47 -14.83 0.61
C ASP A 13 6.80 -14.75 -0.77
N LYS A 14 6.59 -13.53 -1.27
CA LYS A 14 6.03 -13.28 -2.61
C LYS A 14 7.08 -13.28 -3.74
N MET A 15 8.34 -13.52 -3.41
CA MET A 15 9.37 -13.70 -4.43
C MET A 15 9.09 -14.97 -5.24
N GLY A 16 8.78 -14.79 -6.53
CA GLY A 16 8.59 -15.92 -7.44
C GLY A 16 9.85 -16.78 -7.56
N GLY A 17 9.71 -18.05 -7.28
CA GLY A 17 10.63 -19.06 -7.72
C GLY A 17 11.64 -19.63 -6.76
N SER A 18 11.83 -19.17 -5.55
CA SER A 18 12.51 -19.99 -4.53
C SER A 18 12.96 -19.21 -3.30
N MET A 19 12.68 -19.74 -2.15
CA MET A 19 13.30 -19.39 -0.86
C MET A 19 14.84 -19.38 -0.93
N MET A 20 15.44 -20.19 -1.81
CA MET A 20 16.89 -20.24 -1.99
C MET A 20 17.48 -18.91 -2.47
N LYS A 21 16.77 -18.16 -3.33
CA LYS A 21 17.21 -16.81 -3.75
C LYS A 21 17.24 -15.84 -2.57
N ALA A 22 16.25 -15.92 -1.69
CA ALA A 22 16.22 -15.11 -0.49
C ALA A 22 17.33 -15.46 0.50
N HIS A 23 17.70 -16.75 0.59
CA HIS A 23 18.83 -17.20 1.41
C HIS A 23 20.19 -16.75 0.84
N ALA A 24 20.37 -16.82 -0.46
CA ALA A 24 21.61 -16.46 -1.12
C ALA A 24 21.88 -14.95 -1.18
N ALA A 25 20.82 -14.14 -1.25
CA ALA A 25 20.94 -12.69 -1.36
C ALA A 25 21.54 -12.04 -0.11
N GLN A 26 22.43 -11.10 -0.30
CA GLN A 26 22.99 -10.27 0.78
C GLN A 26 22.03 -9.16 1.19
N VAL A 27 21.35 -8.56 0.22
CA VAL A 27 20.36 -7.51 0.38
C VAL A 27 19.14 -7.85 -0.45
N ILE A 28 17.96 -7.65 0.09
CA ILE A 28 16.69 -7.77 -0.63
C ILE A 28 15.92 -6.47 -0.41
N ILE A 29 15.62 -5.80 -1.51
CA ILE A 29 14.82 -4.58 -1.52
C ILE A 29 13.56 -4.86 -2.32
N SER A 30 12.40 -4.53 -1.78
CA SER A 30 11.15 -4.55 -2.52
C SER A 30 10.74 -3.14 -2.92
N ILE A 31 10.13 -3.03 -4.10
CA ILE A 31 9.52 -1.81 -4.59
C ILE A 31 8.09 -2.15 -4.97
N ALA A 32 7.14 -1.54 -4.29
CA ALA A 32 5.72 -1.71 -4.53
C ALA A 32 5.10 -0.41 -5.04
N ARG A 33 4.12 -0.52 -5.92
CA ARG A 33 3.39 0.61 -6.47
C ARG A 33 1.91 0.26 -6.58
N SER A 34 1.05 1.09 -6.02
CA SER A 34 -0.38 1.07 -6.30
C SER A 34 -0.68 1.74 -7.65
N LEU A 35 -1.94 1.67 -8.08
CA LEU A 35 -2.37 2.41 -9.28
C LEU A 35 -2.23 3.93 -9.08
N ASP A 36 -2.52 4.43 -7.89
CA ASP A 36 -2.37 5.85 -7.56
C ASP A 36 -0.90 6.27 -7.48
N ASP A 37 -0.04 5.42 -6.93
CA ASP A 37 1.41 5.64 -6.94
C ASP A 37 1.95 5.73 -8.37
N THR A 38 1.44 4.89 -9.25
CA THR A 38 1.84 4.91 -10.66
C THR A 38 1.47 6.23 -11.34
N LYS A 39 0.27 6.75 -11.08
CA LYS A 39 -0.18 8.05 -11.60
C LYS A 39 0.63 9.21 -11.05
N ASN A 40 0.99 9.14 -9.76
CA ASN A 40 1.74 10.18 -9.06
C ASN A 40 3.26 10.03 -9.15
N GLN A 41 3.75 9.05 -9.90
CA GLN A 41 5.18 8.72 -10.04
C GLN A 41 5.86 8.46 -8.68
N LYS A 42 5.16 7.73 -7.81
CA LYS A 42 5.63 7.35 -6.48
C LYS A 42 5.79 5.84 -6.35
N ALA A 43 6.48 5.41 -5.31
CA ALA A 43 6.62 4.01 -4.93
C ALA A 43 6.84 3.88 -3.43
N THR A 44 6.59 2.69 -2.91
CA THR A 44 6.99 2.28 -1.55
C THR A 44 8.17 1.33 -1.66
N LEU A 45 9.27 1.66 -1.00
CA LEU A 45 10.47 0.84 -0.94
C LEU A 45 10.59 0.21 0.44
N ALA A 46 10.90 -1.08 0.52
CA ALA A 46 11.16 -1.75 1.79
C ALA A 46 12.46 -2.56 1.72
N ILE A 47 13.24 -2.47 2.78
CA ILE A 47 14.45 -3.28 2.96
C ILE A 47 14.05 -4.56 3.69
N LEU A 48 13.85 -5.65 2.94
CA LEU A 48 13.39 -6.93 3.48
C LEU A 48 14.52 -7.73 4.14
N LYS A 49 15.73 -7.57 3.65
CA LYS A 49 16.93 -8.24 4.17
C LYS A 49 18.15 -7.37 3.93
N ASN A 50 18.99 -7.28 4.94
CA ASN A 50 20.31 -6.65 4.83
C ASN A 50 21.27 -7.33 5.80
N ARG A 51 22.25 -8.08 5.29
CA ARG A 51 23.23 -8.79 6.15
C ARG A 51 24.25 -7.87 6.81
N SER A 52 24.46 -6.70 6.23
CA SER A 52 25.50 -5.77 6.69
C SER A 52 24.96 -4.57 7.46
N GLY A 53 23.65 -4.50 7.69
CA GLY A 53 23.02 -3.36 8.34
C GLY A 53 21.59 -3.63 8.77
N MET A 54 20.82 -2.57 8.92
CA MET A 54 19.42 -2.62 9.36
C MET A 54 18.53 -3.19 8.25
N ALA A 55 17.48 -3.90 8.65
CA ALA A 55 16.43 -4.43 7.78
C ALA A 55 15.07 -4.23 8.45
N GLY A 56 14.02 -4.26 7.64
CA GLY A 56 12.65 -4.07 8.10
C GLY A 56 12.14 -2.62 7.98
N GLU A 57 12.94 -1.72 7.42
CA GLU A 57 12.53 -0.33 7.19
C GLU A 57 11.69 -0.22 5.92
N VAL A 58 10.65 0.63 5.99
CA VAL A 58 9.77 0.95 4.89
C VAL A 58 9.79 2.45 4.63
N PHE A 59 10.10 2.82 3.40
CA PHE A 59 10.11 4.20 2.92
C PHE A 59 8.95 4.41 1.96
N ASN A 60 7.98 5.21 2.37
CA ASN A 60 6.80 5.51 1.57
C ASN A 60 6.99 6.80 0.76
N GLY A 61 6.40 6.86 -0.43
CA GLY A 61 6.37 8.07 -1.24
C GLY A 61 7.68 8.45 -1.93
N ILE A 62 8.58 7.49 -2.17
CA ILE A 62 9.76 7.73 -3.01
C ILE A 62 9.34 8.07 -4.44
N LYS A 63 10.08 8.94 -5.10
CA LYS A 63 9.87 9.26 -6.52
C LYS A 63 10.33 8.10 -7.40
N PHE A 64 9.44 7.67 -8.28
CA PHE A 64 9.71 6.61 -9.24
C PHE A 64 9.22 7.03 -10.63
N ASN A 65 10.13 7.47 -11.48
CA ASN A 65 9.81 7.93 -12.83
C ASN A 65 10.04 6.80 -13.84
N ASN A 66 8.97 6.27 -14.41
CA ASN A 66 9.04 5.22 -15.43
C ASN A 66 9.64 5.71 -16.76
N GLY A 67 9.42 6.96 -17.11
CA GLY A 67 9.89 7.51 -18.38
C GLY A 67 11.40 7.64 -18.44
N THR A 68 12.04 7.95 -17.31
CA THR A 68 13.49 8.10 -17.19
C THR A 68 14.15 6.90 -16.49
N CYS A 69 13.38 5.91 -16.02
CA CYS A 69 13.87 4.80 -15.20
C CYS A 69 14.65 5.28 -13.95
N THR A 70 14.20 6.38 -13.36
CA THR A 70 14.89 7.02 -12.24
C THR A 70 14.13 6.82 -10.94
N ILE A 71 14.84 6.39 -9.91
CA ILE A 71 14.37 6.36 -8.52
C ILE A 71 15.13 7.45 -7.77
N SER A 72 14.42 8.36 -7.13
CA SER A 72 15.02 9.46 -6.38
C SER A 72 14.24 9.77 -5.11
N CYS A 73 14.95 10.36 -4.17
CA CYS A 73 14.36 10.93 -2.97
C CYS A 73 14.86 12.36 -2.85
N ASP A 74 13.94 13.34 -2.78
CA ASP A 74 14.29 14.75 -2.71
C ASP A 74 14.69 15.19 -1.30
N GLU A 75 14.24 14.44 -0.30
CA GLU A 75 14.55 14.71 1.10
C GLU A 75 15.63 13.76 1.58
N VAL A 76 16.48 14.25 2.47
CA VAL A 76 17.39 13.36 3.21
C VAL A 76 16.49 12.35 3.94
N ILE A 77 16.57 11.09 3.53
CA ILE A 77 15.86 10.04 4.24
C ILE A 77 16.46 9.97 5.63
N ASP A 78 15.75 10.53 6.60
CA ASP A 78 16.06 10.32 8.00
C ASP A 78 15.62 8.89 8.33
N PHE A 79 16.59 8.06 8.71
CA PHE A 79 16.29 6.69 9.12
C PHE A 79 15.35 6.63 10.32
N ASP A 80 15.32 7.69 11.14
CA ASP A 80 14.38 7.81 12.26
C ASP A 80 12.93 8.03 11.79
N SER A 81 12.73 8.49 10.56
CA SER A 81 11.39 8.66 9.94
C SER A 81 10.91 7.41 9.21
N ALA A 82 11.78 6.42 8.98
CA ALA A 82 11.39 5.17 8.37
C ALA A 82 10.48 4.38 9.32
N LEU A 83 9.35 3.91 8.81
CA LEU A 83 8.46 3.05 9.56
C LEU A 83 9.06 1.64 9.64
N SER A 84 8.95 0.98 10.79
CA SER A 84 9.20 -0.45 10.84
C SER A 84 8.16 -1.20 9.98
N TYR A 85 8.52 -2.40 9.52
CA TYR A 85 7.61 -3.23 8.75
C TYR A 85 6.27 -3.45 9.46
N GLU A 86 6.33 -3.75 10.77
CA GLU A 86 5.13 -3.98 11.59
C GLU A 86 4.27 -2.71 11.69
N ALA A 87 4.87 -1.55 11.95
CA ALA A 87 4.15 -0.29 12.04
C ALA A 87 3.50 0.10 10.70
N TYR A 88 4.18 -0.15 9.57
CA TYR A 88 3.60 0.07 8.25
C TYR A 88 2.43 -0.86 7.98
N ALA A 89 2.56 -2.14 8.30
CA ALA A 89 1.50 -3.13 8.11
C ALA A 89 0.25 -2.81 8.94
N GLU A 90 0.42 -2.33 10.17
CA GLU A 90 -0.67 -1.87 11.02
C GLU A 90 -1.36 -0.63 10.45
N ALA A 91 -0.59 0.36 10.01
CA ALA A 91 -1.13 1.58 9.40
C ALA A 91 -1.95 1.28 8.13
N VAL A 92 -1.49 0.34 7.30
CA VAL A 92 -2.23 -0.10 6.10
C VAL A 92 -3.54 -0.78 6.49
N LYS A 93 -3.55 -1.64 7.52
CA LYS A 93 -4.78 -2.29 8.00
C LYS A 93 -5.79 -1.27 8.53
N GLU A 94 -5.34 -0.33 9.35
CA GLU A 94 -6.22 0.73 9.88
C GLU A 94 -6.85 1.55 8.76
N ASN A 95 -6.07 1.96 7.76
CA ASN A 95 -6.59 2.69 6.60
C ASN A 95 -7.62 1.89 5.80
N GLN A 96 -7.38 0.59 5.60
CA GLN A 96 -8.32 -0.29 4.90
C GLN A 96 -9.61 -0.47 5.68
N GLU A 97 -9.55 -0.62 7.00
CA GLU A 97 -10.73 -0.71 7.85
C GLU A 97 -11.53 0.59 7.85
N ASP A 98 -10.88 1.74 7.90
CA ASP A 98 -11.53 3.05 7.87
C ASP A 98 -12.21 3.30 6.51
N GLU A 99 -11.57 2.95 5.42
CA GLU A 99 -12.17 3.04 4.07
C GLU A 99 -13.38 2.11 3.94
N PHE A 100 -13.29 0.88 4.46
CA PHE A 100 -14.40 -0.05 4.47
C PHE A 100 -15.58 0.48 5.29
N LYS A 101 -15.34 1.04 6.49
CA LYS A 101 -16.37 1.67 7.32
C LYS A 101 -17.03 2.85 6.62
N LYS A 102 -16.26 3.72 5.97
CA LYS A 102 -16.78 4.86 5.19
C LYS A 102 -17.68 4.40 4.05
N GLN A 103 -17.26 3.38 3.30
CA GLN A 103 -18.07 2.82 2.21
C GLN A 103 -19.36 2.18 2.71
N ALA A 104 -19.32 1.44 3.83
CA ALA A 104 -20.49 0.85 4.45
C ALA A 104 -21.50 1.90 4.93
N LEU A 105 -21.04 2.97 5.58
CA LEU A 105 -21.87 4.10 6.01
C LEU A 105 -22.51 4.83 4.82
N LYS A 106 -21.77 5.02 3.74
CA LYS A 106 -22.28 5.64 2.51
C LYS A 106 -23.40 4.78 1.89
N ALA A 107 -23.20 3.47 1.80
CA ALA A 107 -24.20 2.54 1.28
C ALA A 107 -25.48 2.52 2.11
N ILE A 108 -25.36 2.57 3.43
CA ILE A 108 -26.52 2.66 4.36
C ILE A 108 -27.29 3.97 4.16
N ARG A 109 -26.59 5.10 4.02
CA ARG A 109 -27.22 6.40 3.73
C ARG A 109 -27.99 6.40 2.41
N GLU A 110 -27.40 5.90 1.35
CA GLU A 110 -28.03 5.81 0.04
C GLU A 110 -29.29 4.93 0.09
N ARG A 111 -29.23 3.80 0.78
CA ARG A 111 -30.39 2.92 0.96
C ARG A 111 -31.52 3.59 1.75
N ASN A 112 -31.20 4.30 2.83
CA ASN A 112 -32.19 5.02 3.64
C ASN A 112 -32.83 6.16 2.85
N ASN A 113 -32.06 6.88 2.04
CA ASN A 113 -32.58 7.93 1.17
C ASN A 113 -33.54 7.38 0.11
N LEU A 114 -33.24 6.23 -0.48
CA LEU A 114 -34.13 5.55 -1.44
C LEU A 114 -35.44 5.08 -0.77
N GLN A 115 -35.38 4.56 0.46
CA GLN A 115 -36.58 4.15 1.20
C GLN A 115 -37.45 5.37 1.55
N ASN A 116 -36.87 6.48 1.96
CA ASN A 116 -37.61 7.72 2.25
C ASN A 116 -38.22 8.30 0.97
N ALA A 117 -37.56 8.29 -0.15
CA ALA A 117 -38.09 8.73 -1.44
C ALA A 117 -39.31 7.87 -1.87
N ASN A 118 -39.24 6.55 -1.68
CA ASN A 118 -40.36 5.64 -1.97
C ASN A 118 -41.56 5.87 -1.02
N GLN A 119 -41.35 6.20 0.25
CA GLN A 119 -42.41 6.54 1.20
C GLN A 119 -43.08 7.85 0.83
N ASP A 120 -42.36 8.87 0.38
CA ASP A 120 -42.91 10.15 -0.07
C ASP A 120 -43.77 9.99 -1.34
N GLU A 121 -43.40 9.10 -2.27
CA GLU A 121 -44.26 8.75 -3.42
C GLU A 121 -45.57 8.07 -3.00
N PHE A 122 -45.57 7.22 -1.96
CA PHE A 122 -46.77 6.58 -1.44
C PHE A 122 -47.68 7.54 -0.62
N SER A 123 -47.14 8.61 -0.05
CA SER A 123 -47.88 9.57 0.76
C SER A 123 -48.68 10.60 -0.06
N ILE A 124 -48.49 10.66 -1.38
CA ILE A 124 -49.21 11.55 -2.30
C ILE A 124 -50.56 10.95 -2.71
N TYR A 125 -50.80 9.68 -2.49
CA TYR A 125 -52.05 8.98 -2.72
C TYR A 125 -52.72 8.60 -1.40
#